data_9090fd9df656298333c7680d9632fc9b
#
_entry.id   9090fd9df656298333c7680d9632fc9b
#
_cell.length_a   1.000
_cell.length_b   1.000
_cell.length_c   1.000
_cell.angle_alpha   90.00
_cell.angle_beta   90.00
_cell.angle_gamma   90.00
#
_symmetry.space_group_name_H-M   'P 1'
#
loop_
_entity.id
_entity.type
_entity.pdbx_description
1 polymer ?
#
loop_
_entity_poly.entity_id
_entity_poly.type
_entity_poly.pdbx_seq_one_letter_code
_entity_poly.pdbx_strand_id
1 'polypeptide(L)'
;MLKRFLLYLSSATWARTLVTRWGVARRMARRFVAGERLDEAIQATLDLQREGILATLDYLGESVRSAKDTEEVVATYLQVLDRIHEHKLQASISVKPTHLGLDIGEELCVTNLRHILTRAKEYGIPVTIDMESTAYTDTTLRIYRTMRDEYDFKNVGTVIQAYLYRTEADMRQLAQENAHIRICKGAYLEPPTLAFPNKADTDANYVKVMGDYLRANTGAYLCIATHDEAMIEAAEKLIKEEGISPDRFEFQMLYGVRFARQQALAKSYKMRVYVPFGDAWYPYFMRRLAERPANLWFFLRSFFRTT
;
A
#
# COMPACT_ATOMS: atom_id res chain seq x y z
N MET A 1 12.55 -20.52 -4.32
CA MET A 1 12.41 -21.22 -3.03
C MET A 1 12.40 -20.24 -1.84
N LEU A 2 13.40 -19.40 -1.63
CA LEU A 2 13.51 -18.49 -0.48
C LEU A 2 12.33 -17.50 -0.34
N LYS A 3 11.92 -16.84 -1.44
CA LYS A 3 10.75 -15.92 -1.43
C LYS A 3 9.49 -16.62 -0.93
N ARG A 4 9.19 -17.83 -1.44
CA ARG A 4 8.00 -18.62 -1.01
C ARG A 4 8.06 -18.99 0.46
N PHE A 5 9.24 -19.36 0.96
CA PHE A 5 9.47 -19.67 2.36
C PHE A 5 9.25 -18.45 3.27
N LEU A 6 9.78 -17.28 2.90
CA LEU A 6 9.57 -16.05 3.67
C LEU A 6 8.10 -15.59 3.66
N LEU A 7 7.40 -15.75 2.54
CA LEU A 7 5.96 -15.47 2.45
C LEU A 7 5.15 -16.46 3.31
N TYR A 8 5.52 -17.73 3.35
CA TYR A 8 4.93 -18.69 4.28
C TYR A 8 5.16 -18.27 5.74
N LEU A 9 6.40 -17.89 6.10
CA LEU A 9 6.71 -17.42 7.44
C LEU A 9 5.91 -16.17 7.82
N SER A 10 5.56 -15.29 6.87
CA SER A 10 4.80 -14.07 7.15
C SER A 10 3.41 -14.36 7.75
N SER A 11 2.82 -15.51 7.45
CA SER A 11 1.51 -15.96 7.97
C SER A 11 1.62 -16.95 9.13
N ALA A 12 2.83 -17.46 9.43
CA ALA A 12 3.03 -18.48 10.46
C ALA A 12 3.04 -17.89 11.88
N THR A 13 2.05 -18.22 12.70
CA THR A 13 1.89 -17.69 14.07
C THR A 13 3.07 -18.03 14.99
N TRP A 14 3.65 -19.23 14.88
CA TRP A 14 4.81 -19.65 15.65
C TRP A 14 6.05 -18.79 15.33
N ALA A 15 6.27 -18.47 14.07
CA ALA A 15 7.38 -17.64 13.62
C ALA A 15 7.20 -16.18 14.08
N ARG A 16 5.95 -15.66 14.03
CA ARG A 16 5.60 -14.35 14.60
C ARG A 16 5.98 -14.29 16.07
N THR A 17 5.53 -15.24 16.89
CA THR A 17 5.79 -15.26 18.33
C THR A 17 7.29 -15.32 18.65
N LEU A 18 8.07 -16.06 17.87
CA LEU A 18 9.52 -16.17 18.04
C LEU A 18 10.23 -14.87 17.66
N VAL A 19 9.95 -14.32 16.48
CA VAL A 19 10.69 -13.16 15.93
C VAL A 19 10.33 -11.86 16.65
N THR A 20 9.07 -11.68 17.08
CA THR A 20 8.63 -10.45 17.76
C THR A 20 9.24 -10.30 19.15
N ARG A 21 9.69 -11.40 19.79
CA ARG A 21 10.41 -11.36 21.07
C ARG A 21 11.85 -10.84 20.94
N TRP A 22 12.40 -10.77 19.73
CA TRP A 22 13.78 -10.39 19.53
C TRP A 22 13.92 -8.91 19.24
N GLY A 23 14.55 -8.17 20.13
CA GLY A 23 14.78 -6.71 20.01
C GLY A 23 15.54 -6.33 18.73
N VAL A 24 16.40 -7.23 18.21
CA VAL A 24 17.12 -7.04 16.94
C VAL A 24 16.15 -7.01 15.75
N ALA A 25 15.20 -7.94 15.70
CA ALA A 25 14.19 -7.97 14.64
C ALA A 25 13.32 -6.70 14.63
N ARG A 26 12.90 -6.24 15.82
CA ARG A 26 12.17 -4.98 15.99
C ARG A 26 12.98 -3.78 15.51
N ARG A 27 14.27 -3.71 15.85
CA ARG A 27 15.18 -2.64 15.39
C ARG A 27 15.31 -2.63 13.87
N MET A 28 15.37 -3.79 13.24
CA MET A 28 15.45 -3.91 11.79
C MET A 28 14.11 -3.58 11.10
N ALA A 29 12.98 -3.97 11.70
CA ALA A 29 11.66 -3.61 11.21
C ALA A 29 11.45 -2.08 11.19
N ARG A 30 12.01 -1.34 12.15
CA ARG A 30 11.97 0.13 12.20
C ARG A 30 12.60 0.82 10.97
N ARG A 31 13.34 0.11 10.16
CA ARG A 31 13.80 0.63 8.87
C ARG A 31 12.65 0.79 7.87
N PHE A 32 11.61 -0.04 7.98
CA PHE A 32 10.50 -0.11 7.03
C PHE A 32 9.16 0.28 7.66
N VAL A 33 9.12 0.42 8.98
CA VAL A 33 7.95 0.77 9.78
C VAL A 33 8.29 1.99 10.61
N ALA A 34 7.48 3.01 10.56
CA ALA A 34 7.75 4.31 11.19
C ALA A 34 7.74 4.23 12.74
N GLY A 35 7.18 3.16 13.29
CA GLY A 35 7.09 2.90 14.73
C GLY A 35 5.86 2.09 15.06
N GLU A 36 5.64 1.86 16.35
CA GLU A 36 4.45 1.15 16.83
C GLU A 36 3.34 2.12 17.21
N ARG A 37 3.69 3.37 17.54
CA ARG A 37 2.74 4.39 17.97
C ARG A 37 2.44 5.40 16.87
N LEU A 38 1.23 5.94 16.89
CA LEU A 38 0.79 6.97 15.96
C LEU A 38 1.71 8.21 15.95
N ASP A 39 2.18 8.67 17.12
CA ASP A 39 3.07 9.84 17.20
C ASP A 39 4.38 9.65 16.42
N GLU A 40 4.92 8.41 16.40
CA GLU A 40 6.12 8.08 15.61
C GLU A 40 5.83 8.20 14.10
N ALA A 41 4.65 7.75 13.65
CA ALA A 41 4.22 7.87 12.26
C ALA A 41 3.94 9.32 11.85
N ILE A 42 3.35 10.12 12.74
CA ILE A 42 3.15 11.56 12.52
C ILE A 42 4.49 12.26 12.37
N GLN A 43 5.47 11.97 13.23
CA GLN A 43 6.80 12.56 13.14
C GLN A 43 7.49 12.18 11.82
N ALA A 44 7.44 10.90 11.44
CA ALA A 44 7.98 10.44 10.16
C ALA A 44 7.32 11.15 8.96
N THR A 45 6.02 11.41 9.04
CA THR A 45 5.27 12.14 8.01
C THR A 45 5.68 13.61 7.94
N LEU A 46 5.90 14.26 9.10
CA LEU A 46 6.42 15.64 9.17
C LEU A 46 7.82 15.73 8.55
N ASP A 47 8.68 14.74 8.79
CA ASP A 47 10.03 14.71 8.23
C ASP A 47 9.99 14.56 6.70
N LEU A 48 9.11 13.70 6.17
CA LEU A 48 8.87 13.58 4.73
C LEU A 48 8.32 14.88 4.11
N GLN A 49 7.38 15.54 4.78
CA GLN A 49 6.79 16.79 4.31
C GLN A 49 7.83 17.90 4.19
N ARG A 50 8.83 17.96 5.09
CA ARG A 50 9.97 18.92 4.98
C ARG A 50 10.81 18.71 3.72
N GLU A 51 10.82 17.49 3.20
CA GLU A 51 11.49 17.11 1.95
C GLU A 51 10.59 17.27 0.71
N GLY A 52 9.39 17.83 0.87
CA GLY A 52 8.41 17.95 -0.22
C GLY A 52 7.77 16.63 -0.64
N ILE A 53 7.82 15.62 0.22
CA ILE A 53 7.31 14.26 -0.03
C ILE A 53 5.98 14.08 0.69
N LEU A 54 4.96 13.64 -0.04
CA LEU A 54 3.64 13.29 0.50
C LEU A 54 3.71 11.95 1.26
N ALA A 55 2.75 11.70 2.13
CA ALA A 55 2.68 10.43 2.85
C ALA A 55 1.33 9.72 2.68
N THR A 56 1.32 8.40 2.87
CA THR A 56 0.13 7.60 3.13
C THR A 56 0.35 6.81 4.41
N LEU A 57 -0.47 7.04 5.42
CA LEU A 57 -0.39 6.32 6.69
C LEU A 57 -1.18 5.02 6.61
N ASP A 58 -0.60 3.92 7.07
CA ASP A 58 -1.22 2.59 7.15
C ASP A 58 -1.05 2.04 8.57
N TYR A 59 -2.16 1.85 9.27
CA TYR A 59 -2.16 1.15 10.54
C TYR A 59 -2.10 -0.36 10.29
N LEU A 60 -0.97 -0.95 10.66
CA LEU A 60 -0.65 -2.34 10.36
C LEU A 60 -1.56 -3.32 11.09
N GLY A 61 -2.21 -4.17 10.34
CA GLY A 61 -3.09 -5.24 10.77
C GLY A 61 -3.79 -5.85 9.57
N GLU A 62 -4.23 -7.09 9.74
CA GLU A 62 -5.00 -7.83 8.74
C GLU A 62 -5.75 -8.98 9.45
N SER A 63 -6.85 -9.47 8.84
CA SER A 63 -7.59 -10.66 9.29
C SER A 63 -8.06 -10.58 10.76
N VAL A 64 -8.73 -9.49 11.11
CA VAL A 64 -9.38 -9.31 12.41
C VAL A 64 -10.53 -10.31 12.58
N ARG A 65 -10.66 -10.90 13.76
CA ARG A 65 -11.56 -12.03 14.00
C ARG A 65 -12.78 -11.72 14.87
N SER A 66 -12.85 -10.53 15.47
CA SER A 66 -14.02 -10.11 16.25
C SER A 66 -14.48 -8.72 15.87
N ALA A 67 -15.78 -8.45 15.95
CA ALA A 67 -16.33 -7.14 15.70
C ALA A 67 -15.75 -6.09 16.67
N LYS A 68 -15.51 -6.48 17.92
CA LYS A 68 -14.89 -5.60 18.93
C LYS A 68 -13.50 -5.13 18.52
N ASP A 69 -12.67 -6.01 17.94
CA ASP A 69 -11.33 -5.62 17.49
C ASP A 69 -11.41 -4.63 16.32
N THR A 70 -12.46 -4.73 15.46
CA THR A 70 -12.65 -3.75 14.37
C THR A 70 -13.03 -2.36 14.88
N GLU A 71 -13.70 -2.25 16.02
CA GLU A 71 -14.01 -0.96 16.66
C GLU A 71 -12.73 -0.21 17.05
N GLU A 72 -11.74 -0.93 17.59
CA GLU A 72 -10.42 -0.36 17.92
C GLU A 72 -9.68 0.09 16.65
N VAL A 73 -9.75 -0.70 15.59
CA VAL A 73 -9.16 -0.35 14.29
C VAL A 73 -9.78 0.93 13.73
N VAL A 74 -11.12 1.03 13.72
CA VAL A 74 -11.83 2.23 13.26
C VAL A 74 -11.46 3.43 14.12
N ALA A 75 -11.48 3.29 15.45
CA ALA A 75 -11.10 4.37 16.37
C ALA A 75 -9.67 4.86 16.11
N THR A 76 -8.73 3.94 15.83
CA THR A 76 -7.35 4.28 15.49
C THR A 76 -7.28 5.06 14.18
N TYR A 77 -8.00 4.65 13.12
CA TYR A 77 -8.02 5.40 11.86
C TYR A 77 -8.67 6.78 12.01
N LEU A 78 -9.70 6.93 12.83
CA LEU A 78 -10.28 8.24 13.15
C LEU A 78 -9.24 9.15 13.84
N GLN A 79 -8.48 8.63 14.81
CA GLN A 79 -7.37 9.37 15.43
C GLN A 79 -6.28 9.73 14.40
N VAL A 80 -5.93 8.84 13.47
CA VAL A 80 -4.99 9.14 12.38
C VAL A 80 -5.47 10.32 11.55
N LEU A 81 -6.74 10.33 11.16
CA LEU A 81 -7.35 11.40 10.37
C LEU A 81 -7.36 12.74 11.15
N ASP A 82 -7.74 12.70 12.44
CA ASP A 82 -7.71 13.88 13.29
C ASP A 82 -6.28 14.46 13.39
N ARG A 83 -5.26 13.62 13.58
CA ARG A 83 -3.86 14.05 13.67
C ARG A 83 -3.30 14.58 12.32
N ILE A 84 -3.71 13.99 11.19
CA ILE A 84 -3.38 14.52 9.85
C ILE A 84 -3.95 15.94 9.71
N HIS A 85 -5.21 16.14 10.09
CA HIS A 85 -5.87 17.43 10.01
C HIS A 85 -5.24 18.47 10.96
N GLU A 86 -5.06 18.13 12.24
CA GLU A 86 -4.48 19.01 13.26
C GLU A 86 -3.08 19.51 12.88
N HIS A 87 -2.22 18.61 12.39
CA HIS A 87 -0.87 18.93 11.97
C HIS A 87 -0.75 19.44 10.53
N LYS A 88 -1.88 19.58 9.81
CA LYS A 88 -1.93 19.99 8.39
C LYS A 88 -0.98 19.18 7.51
N LEU A 89 -0.96 17.86 7.73
CA LEU A 89 -0.08 16.97 6.99
C LEU A 89 -0.59 16.77 5.57
N GLN A 90 0.32 16.78 4.61
CA GLN A 90 0.03 16.40 3.22
C GLN A 90 0.01 14.87 3.11
N ALA A 91 -0.99 14.25 3.72
CA ALA A 91 -1.09 12.81 3.87
C ALA A 91 -2.47 12.27 3.50
N SER A 92 -2.48 11.01 3.10
CA SER A 92 -3.66 10.16 2.92
C SER A 92 -3.58 8.97 3.88
N ILE A 93 -4.59 8.13 3.90
CA ILE A 93 -4.55 6.84 4.59
C ILE A 93 -4.78 5.69 3.64
N SER A 94 -4.25 4.51 3.99
CA SER A 94 -4.60 3.22 3.39
C SER A 94 -5.26 2.32 4.43
N VAL A 95 -6.29 1.59 4.01
CA VAL A 95 -7.05 0.67 4.85
C VAL A 95 -7.15 -0.69 4.19
N LYS A 96 -7.13 -1.77 4.98
CA LYS A 96 -7.32 -3.14 4.48
C LYS A 96 -8.72 -3.65 4.82
N PRO A 97 -9.46 -4.21 3.84
CA PRO A 97 -10.79 -4.76 4.09
C PRO A 97 -10.81 -5.82 5.22
N THR A 98 -9.81 -6.72 5.27
CA THR A 98 -9.77 -7.74 6.33
C THR A 98 -9.45 -7.15 7.71
N HIS A 99 -8.75 -6.02 7.79
CA HIS A 99 -8.54 -5.28 9.03
C HIS A 99 -9.81 -4.55 9.50
N LEU A 100 -10.71 -4.22 8.56
CA LEU A 100 -12.01 -3.63 8.83
C LEU A 100 -13.14 -4.66 9.02
N GLY A 101 -12.79 -5.96 9.09
CA GLY A 101 -13.72 -7.02 9.41
C GLY A 101 -14.32 -7.76 8.22
N LEU A 102 -13.72 -7.70 7.03
CA LEU A 102 -14.23 -8.43 5.85
C LEU A 102 -14.32 -9.96 6.09
N ASP A 103 -13.40 -10.55 6.86
CA ASP A 103 -13.43 -11.96 7.22
C ASP A 103 -14.58 -12.32 8.17
N ILE A 104 -15.20 -11.33 8.82
CA ILE A 104 -16.37 -11.51 9.69
C ILE A 104 -17.65 -11.30 8.89
N GLY A 105 -17.69 -10.30 8.04
CA GLY A 105 -18.82 -10.01 7.18
C GLY A 105 -18.62 -8.74 6.35
N GLU A 106 -19.10 -8.77 5.11
CA GLU A 106 -18.96 -7.66 4.18
C GLU A 106 -19.71 -6.39 4.69
N GLU A 107 -20.88 -6.56 5.27
CA GLU A 107 -21.69 -5.45 5.83
C GLU A 107 -20.94 -4.74 6.97
N LEU A 108 -20.25 -5.48 7.84
CA LEU A 108 -19.42 -4.90 8.90
C LEU A 108 -18.27 -4.09 8.30
N CYS A 109 -17.57 -4.65 7.31
CA CYS A 109 -16.48 -3.96 6.61
C CYS A 109 -16.98 -2.65 5.95
N VAL A 110 -18.10 -2.71 5.24
CA VAL A 110 -18.75 -1.56 4.61
C VAL A 110 -19.10 -0.48 5.64
N THR A 111 -19.70 -0.86 6.77
CA THR A 111 -20.08 0.07 7.84
C THR A 111 -18.84 0.73 8.45
N ASN A 112 -17.81 -0.02 8.77
CA ASN A 112 -16.56 0.49 9.33
C ASN A 112 -15.83 1.43 8.36
N LEU A 113 -15.79 1.05 7.08
CA LEU A 113 -15.19 1.89 6.03
C LEU A 113 -15.95 3.21 5.83
N ARG A 114 -17.28 3.18 5.91
CA ARG A 114 -18.11 4.41 5.84
C ARG A 114 -17.78 5.38 6.97
N HIS A 115 -17.61 4.91 8.20
CA HIS A 115 -17.23 5.77 9.32
C HIS A 115 -15.89 6.48 9.04
N ILE A 116 -14.88 5.74 8.55
CA ILE A 116 -13.58 6.31 8.20
C ILE A 116 -13.69 7.29 7.04
N LEU A 117 -14.40 6.92 5.97
CA LEU A 117 -14.57 7.77 4.78
C LEU A 117 -15.37 9.07 5.08
N THR A 118 -16.34 9.00 5.97
CA THR A 118 -17.09 10.19 6.42
C THR A 118 -16.15 11.21 7.06
N ARG A 119 -15.34 10.79 8.05
CA ARG A 119 -14.36 11.68 8.69
C ARG A 119 -13.29 12.16 7.71
N ALA A 120 -12.82 11.27 6.84
CA ALA A 120 -11.83 11.62 5.82
C ALA A 120 -12.37 12.66 4.81
N LYS A 121 -13.67 12.56 4.43
CA LYS A 121 -14.35 13.53 3.55
C LYS A 121 -14.46 14.90 4.21
N GLU A 122 -14.79 14.97 5.51
CA GLU A 122 -14.86 16.23 6.27
C GLU A 122 -13.52 16.99 6.24
N TYR A 123 -12.40 16.27 6.26
CA TYR A 123 -11.05 16.84 6.25
C TYR A 123 -10.41 16.93 4.86
N GLY A 124 -11.09 16.46 3.82
CA GLY A 124 -10.54 16.42 2.46
C GLY A 124 -9.38 15.44 2.30
N ILE A 125 -9.29 14.40 3.15
CA ILE A 125 -8.20 13.42 3.15
C ILE A 125 -8.55 12.25 2.23
N PRO A 126 -7.69 11.87 1.26
CA PRO A 126 -7.90 10.69 0.44
C PRO A 126 -7.73 9.39 1.24
N VAL A 127 -8.53 8.39 0.89
CA VAL A 127 -8.47 7.03 1.46
C VAL A 127 -8.25 6.02 0.35
N THR A 128 -7.27 5.13 0.48
CA THR A 128 -7.05 4.03 -0.46
C THR A 128 -7.45 2.71 0.19
N ILE A 129 -8.33 1.96 -0.46
CA ILE A 129 -8.65 0.58 -0.08
C ILE A 129 -7.58 -0.32 -0.68
N ASP A 130 -6.73 -0.90 0.18
CA ASP A 130 -5.65 -1.79 -0.24
C ASP A 130 -6.20 -3.10 -0.80
N MET A 131 -5.53 -3.63 -1.83
CA MET A 131 -5.82 -4.93 -2.40
C MET A 131 -5.04 -6.01 -1.68
N GLU A 132 -5.72 -7.05 -1.25
CA GLU A 132 -5.16 -8.20 -0.57
C GLU A 132 -5.02 -9.40 -1.52
N SER A 133 -5.13 -10.64 -1.05
CA SER A 133 -5.02 -11.81 -1.93
C SER A 133 -6.19 -11.90 -2.93
N THR A 134 -6.03 -12.76 -3.94
CA THR A 134 -7.05 -12.94 -5.00
C THR A 134 -8.41 -13.36 -4.48
N ALA A 135 -8.48 -14.00 -3.32
CA ALA A 135 -9.75 -14.36 -2.67
C ALA A 135 -10.63 -13.13 -2.35
N TYR A 136 -10.01 -11.97 -2.17
CA TYR A 136 -10.71 -10.73 -1.82
C TYR A 136 -10.88 -9.75 -2.99
N THR A 137 -10.29 -10.02 -4.16
CA THR A 137 -10.21 -9.03 -5.25
C THR A 137 -11.59 -8.56 -5.70
N ASP A 138 -12.52 -9.48 -5.99
CA ASP A 138 -13.86 -9.12 -6.46
C ASP A 138 -14.65 -8.36 -5.40
N THR A 139 -14.58 -8.81 -4.15
CA THR A 139 -15.25 -8.17 -3.02
C THR A 139 -14.68 -6.78 -2.76
N THR A 140 -13.35 -6.62 -2.79
CA THR A 140 -12.71 -5.31 -2.62
C THR A 140 -13.12 -4.31 -3.70
N LEU A 141 -13.16 -4.74 -4.97
CA LEU A 141 -13.61 -3.88 -6.08
C LEU A 141 -15.10 -3.54 -5.97
N ARG A 142 -15.94 -4.47 -5.50
CA ARG A 142 -17.35 -4.22 -5.23
C ARG A 142 -17.51 -3.19 -4.10
N ILE A 143 -16.85 -3.37 -2.96
CA ILE A 143 -16.87 -2.41 -1.84
C ILE A 143 -16.38 -1.03 -2.29
N TYR A 144 -15.30 -0.96 -3.06
CA TYR A 144 -14.80 0.30 -3.63
C TYR A 144 -15.89 1.02 -4.45
N ARG A 145 -16.59 0.31 -5.35
CA ARG A 145 -17.67 0.89 -6.15
C ARG A 145 -18.86 1.30 -5.30
N THR A 146 -19.27 0.49 -4.33
CA THR A 146 -20.31 0.84 -3.37
C THR A 146 -19.98 2.14 -2.63
N MET A 147 -18.74 2.31 -2.15
CA MET A 147 -18.33 3.55 -1.49
C MET A 147 -18.39 4.75 -2.43
N ARG A 148 -17.86 4.60 -3.65
CA ARG A 148 -17.76 5.69 -4.63
C ARG A 148 -19.11 6.08 -5.23
N ASP A 149 -19.91 5.10 -5.62
CA ASP A 149 -21.09 5.30 -6.46
C ASP A 149 -22.38 5.37 -5.66
N GLU A 150 -22.56 4.52 -4.62
CA GLU A 150 -23.76 4.47 -3.83
C GLU A 150 -23.71 5.45 -2.65
N TYR A 151 -22.53 5.57 -1.98
CA TYR A 151 -22.34 6.49 -0.85
C TYR A 151 -21.68 7.82 -1.23
N ASP A 152 -21.36 8.04 -2.50
CA ASP A 152 -20.81 9.28 -3.06
C ASP A 152 -19.51 9.78 -2.39
N PHE A 153 -18.64 8.87 -2.02
CA PHE A 153 -17.30 9.21 -1.55
C PHE A 153 -16.34 9.43 -2.72
N LYS A 154 -16.04 10.68 -3.07
CA LYS A 154 -15.11 11.02 -4.16
C LYS A 154 -13.64 10.97 -3.74
N ASN A 155 -13.37 10.87 -2.44
CA ASN A 155 -12.03 10.79 -1.84
C ASN A 155 -11.55 9.34 -1.62
N VAL A 156 -12.17 8.35 -2.28
CA VAL A 156 -11.80 6.93 -2.20
C VAL A 156 -11.07 6.46 -3.44
N GLY A 157 -10.01 5.68 -3.26
CA GLY A 157 -9.27 4.96 -4.29
C GLY A 157 -9.11 3.49 -3.95
N THR A 158 -8.58 2.72 -4.89
CA THR A 158 -8.27 1.29 -4.67
C THR A 158 -6.91 0.91 -5.25
N VAL A 159 -6.52 -0.36 -5.10
CA VAL A 159 -5.23 -0.89 -5.55
C VAL A 159 -5.43 -2.02 -6.53
N ILE A 160 -4.59 -2.07 -7.57
CA ILE A 160 -4.54 -3.17 -8.53
C ILE A 160 -3.12 -3.76 -8.56
N GLN A 161 -3.04 -5.08 -8.74
CA GLN A 161 -1.80 -5.83 -8.69
C GLN A 161 -1.43 -6.39 -10.06
N ALA A 162 -0.34 -5.89 -10.66
CA ALA A 162 0.07 -6.18 -12.04
C ALA A 162 0.40 -7.66 -12.32
N TYR A 163 0.68 -8.46 -11.29
CA TYR A 163 0.99 -9.87 -11.48
C TYR A 163 -0.23 -10.76 -11.80
N LEU A 164 -1.47 -10.25 -11.64
CA LEU A 164 -2.67 -11.01 -11.92
C LEU A 164 -3.05 -10.94 -13.40
N TYR A 165 -3.50 -12.05 -13.98
CA TYR A 165 -3.96 -12.09 -15.36
C TYR A 165 -5.16 -11.17 -15.63
N ARG A 166 -6.02 -10.95 -14.64
CA ARG A 166 -7.20 -10.09 -14.75
C ARG A 166 -6.89 -8.60 -14.79
N THR A 167 -5.68 -8.19 -14.41
CA THR A 167 -5.31 -6.78 -14.19
C THR A 167 -5.60 -5.89 -15.39
N GLU A 168 -5.36 -6.36 -16.61
CA GLU A 168 -5.62 -5.56 -17.81
C GLU A 168 -7.12 -5.22 -17.97
N ALA A 169 -7.98 -6.19 -17.75
CA ALA A 169 -9.43 -5.99 -17.84
C ALA A 169 -9.94 -5.06 -16.71
N ASP A 170 -9.48 -5.30 -15.48
CA ASP A 170 -9.85 -4.48 -14.33
C ASP A 170 -9.39 -3.02 -14.51
N MET A 171 -8.15 -2.79 -14.93
CA MET A 171 -7.60 -1.44 -15.15
C MET A 171 -8.34 -0.69 -16.27
N ARG A 172 -8.70 -1.39 -17.36
CA ARG A 172 -9.47 -0.80 -18.47
C ARG A 172 -10.84 -0.32 -17.99
N GLN A 173 -11.56 -1.14 -17.21
CA GLN A 173 -12.85 -0.77 -16.66
C GLN A 173 -12.72 0.39 -15.68
N LEU A 174 -11.77 0.34 -14.75
CA LEU A 174 -11.54 1.39 -13.76
C LEU A 174 -11.10 2.73 -14.39
N ALA A 175 -10.41 2.70 -15.53
CA ALA A 175 -10.10 3.92 -16.30
C ALA A 175 -11.38 4.58 -16.83
N GLN A 176 -12.33 3.80 -17.36
CA GLN A 176 -13.63 4.33 -17.81
C GLN A 176 -14.45 4.89 -16.65
N GLU A 177 -14.25 4.38 -15.46
CA GLU A 177 -14.91 4.82 -14.23
C GLU A 177 -14.22 6.07 -13.61
N ASN A 178 -13.18 6.64 -14.22
CA ASN A 178 -12.37 7.73 -13.69
C ASN A 178 -11.79 7.43 -12.30
N ALA A 179 -11.39 6.19 -12.06
CA ALA A 179 -10.98 5.73 -10.75
C ALA A 179 -9.63 6.33 -10.31
N HIS A 180 -9.43 6.47 -8.99
CA HIS A 180 -8.15 6.74 -8.38
C HIS A 180 -7.51 5.40 -8.01
N ILE A 181 -6.42 5.01 -8.67
CA ILE A 181 -5.82 3.68 -8.54
C ILE A 181 -4.36 3.75 -8.14
N ARG A 182 -3.97 2.88 -7.22
CA ARG A 182 -2.57 2.51 -7.00
C ARG A 182 -2.26 1.22 -7.76
N ILE A 183 -1.30 1.25 -8.67
CA ILE A 183 -0.77 0.04 -9.28
C ILE A 183 0.48 -0.43 -8.54
N CYS A 184 0.53 -1.69 -8.14
CA CYS A 184 1.71 -2.36 -7.59
C CYS A 184 1.97 -3.69 -8.31
N LYS A 185 3.14 -4.32 -8.10
CA LYS A 185 3.44 -5.62 -8.74
C LYS A 185 2.62 -6.77 -8.18
N GLY A 186 2.36 -6.75 -6.89
CA GLY A 186 1.72 -7.84 -6.14
C GLY A 186 2.67 -8.48 -5.14
N ALA A 187 2.18 -8.75 -3.92
CA ALA A 187 2.98 -9.19 -2.78
C ALA A 187 2.50 -10.51 -2.14
N TYR A 188 1.40 -11.08 -2.60
CA TYR A 188 0.85 -12.32 -2.07
C TYR A 188 1.32 -13.53 -2.86
N LEU A 189 1.18 -14.72 -2.26
CA LEU A 189 1.50 -15.97 -2.89
C LEU A 189 0.25 -16.49 -3.62
N GLU A 190 0.19 -16.25 -4.91
CA GLU A 190 -0.92 -16.67 -5.75
C GLU A 190 -0.56 -17.89 -6.62
N PRO A 191 -1.54 -18.74 -6.97
CA PRO A 191 -1.30 -19.86 -7.86
C PRO A 191 -0.99 -19.40 -9.29
N PRO A 192 -0.22 -20.19 -10.07
CA PRO A 192 0.10 -19.87 -11.47
C PRO A 192 -1.11 -19.79 -12.41
N THR A 193 -2.26 -20.27 -11.97
CA THR A 193 -3.54 -20.16 -12.70
C THR A 193 -4.16 -18.77 -12.61
N LEU A 194 -3.74 -17.93 -11.65
CA LEU A 194 -4.28 -16.59 -11.42
C LEU A 194 -3.25 -15.48 -11.61
N ALA A 195 -1.96 -15.79 -11.48
CA ALA A 195 -0.88 -14.82 -11.52
C ALA A 195 0.30 -15.27 -12.38
N PHE A 196 1.00 -14.33 -12.99
CA PHE A 196 2.24 -14.57 -13.74
C PHE A 196 3.28 -15.21 -12.83
N PRO A 197 3.83 -16.40 -13.18
CA PRO A 197 4.82 -17.08 -12.37
C PRO A 197 6.20 -16.40 -12.44
N ASN A 198 6.50 -15.71 -13.54
CA ASN A 198 7.79 -15.09 -13.80
C ASN A 198 7.76 -13.58 -13.54
N LYS A 199 8.86 -13.07 -12.98
CA LYS A 199 8.99 -11.63 -12.74
C LYS A 199 8.93 -10.82 -14.04
N ALA A 200 9.54 -11.32 -15.12
CA ALA A 200 9.57 -10.63 -16.41
C ALA A 200 8.17 -10.37 -16.97
N ASP A 201 7.27 -11.36 -16.87
CA ASP A 201 5.88 -11.24 -17.35
C ASP A 201 5.10 -10.22 -16.50
N THR A 202 5.32 -10.25 -15.16
CA THR A 202 4.74 -9.24 -14.25
C THR A 202 5.24 -7.84 -14.60
N ASP A 203 6.54 -7.69 -14.85
CA ASP A 203 7.15 -6.40 -15.20
C ASP A 203 6.62 -5.87 -16.51
N ALA A 204 6.51 -6.71 -17.54
CA ALA A 204 5.94 -6.36 -18.83
C ALA A 204 4.47 -5.93 -18.72
N ASN A 205 3.68 -6.70 -17.95
CA ASN A 205 2.29 -6.35 -17.70
C ASN A 205 2.14 -5.04 -16.92
N TYR A 206 3.02 -4.80 -15.91
CA TYR A 206 3.02 -3.55 -15.15
C TYR A 206 3.19 -2.33 -16.08
N VAL A 207 4.21 -2.36 -16.96
CA VAL A 207 4.47 -1.26 -17.90
C VAL A 207 3.31 -1.08 -18.88
N LYS A 208 2.78 -2.19 -19.42
CA LYS A 208 1.65 -2.18 -20.35
C LYS A 208 0.42 -1.51 -19.73
N VAL A 209 -0.07 -2.04 -18.60
CA VAL A 209 -1.33 -1.54 -18.00
C VAL A 209 -1.18 -0.15 -17.40
N MET A 210 0.00 0.21 -16.91
CA MET A 210 0.34 1.58 -16.50
C MET A 210 0.21 2.55 -17.67
N GLY A 211 0.81 2.19 -18.83
CA GLY A 211 0.76 3.00 -20.04
C GLY A 211 -0.67 3.15 -20.57
N ASP A 212 -1.41 2.05 -20.66
CA ASP A 212 -2.81 2.06 -21.13
C ASP A 212 -3.69 2.94 -20.23
N TYR A 213 -3.49 2.90 -18.91
CA TYR A 213 -4.23 3.72 -17.95
C TYR A 213 -3.92 5.22 -18.07
N LEU A 214 -2.64 5.57 -18.22
CA LEU A 214 -2.21 6.97 -18.39
C LEU A 214 -2.66 7.57 -19.73
N ARG A 215 -2.74 6.75 -20.80
CA ARG A 215 -3.24 7.16 -22.12
C ARG A 215 -4.75 7.33 -22.14
N ALA A 216 -5.47 6.66 -21.26
CA ALA A 216 -6.91 6.81 -21.19
C ALA A 216 -7.25 8.28 -20.94
N ASN A 217 -7.94 8.92 -21.91
CA ASN A 217 -8.31 10.33 -21.83
C ASN A 217 -9.54 10.49 -20.90
N THR A 218 -9.34 10.30 -19.62
CA THR A 218 -10.34 10.30 -18.57
C THR A 218 -9.89 11.17 -17.39
N GLY A 219 -10.75 11.38 -16.42
CA GLY A 219 -10.39 11.97 -15.11
C GLY A 219 -9.67 11.01 -14.16
N ALA A 220 -9.25 9.83 -14.65
CA ALA A 220 -8.59 8.81 -13.85
C ALA A 220 -7.21 9.25 -13.33
N TYR A 221 -6.87 8.84 -12.11
CA TYR A 221 -5.60 9.17 -11.45
C TYR A 221 -4.81 7.91 -11.12
N LEU A 222 -3.51 7.89 -11.43
CA LEU A 222 -2.65 6.72 -11.22
C LEU A 222 -1.55 6.99 -10.20
N CYS A 223 -1.53 6.20 -9.13
CA CYS A 223 -0.42 6.09 -8.20
C CYS A 223 0.52 4.97 -8.66
N ILE A 224 1.70 5.32 -9.15
CA ILE A 224 2.72 4.41 -9.70
C ILE A 224 3.57 3.88 -8.54
N ALA A 225 3.17 2.74 -7.94
CA ALA A 225 3.79 2.20 -6.74
C ALA A 225 4.87 1.15 -7.09
N THR A 226 6.12 1.57 -7.12
CA THR A 226 7.25 0.69 -7.45
C THR A 226 8.57 1.20 -6.89
N HIS A 227 9.51 0.25 -6.62
CA HIS A 227 10.92 0.52 -6.32
C HIS A 227 11.85 0.04 -7.44
N ASP A 228 11.29 -0.51 -8.52
CA ASP A 228 12.05 -1.06 -9.64
C ASP A 228 12.41 0.07 -10.59
N GLU A 229 13.73 0.28 -10.80
CA GLU A 229 14.20 1.39 -11.64
C GLU A 229 13.68 1.29 -13.07
N ALA A 230 13.64 0.09 -13.64
CA ALA A 230 13.13 -0.09 -14.99
C ALA A 230 11.66 0.34 -15.14
N MET A 231 10.83 0.14 -14.09
CA MET A 231 9.44 0.60 -14.08
C MET A 231 9.35 2.12 -13.94
N ILE A 232 10.23 2.72 -13.12
CA ILE A 232 10.30 4.17 -12.93
C ILE A 232 10.74 4.84 -14.24
N GLU A 233 11.80 4.36 -14.86
CA GLU A 233 12.31 4.86 -16.14
C GLU A 233 11.26 4.73 -17.26
N ALA A 234 10.55 3.61 -17.32
CA ALA A 234 9.47 3.41 -18.28
C ALA A 234 8.34 4.42 -18.07
N ALA A 235 7.97 4.71 -16.80
CA ALA A 235 6.97 5.71 -16.48
C ALA A 235 7.45 7.13 -16.85
N GLU A 236 8.68 7.52 -16.44
CA GLU A 236 9.28 8.83 -16.75
C GLU A 236 9.35 9.05 -18.27
N LYS A 237 9.75 8.02 -19.03
CA LYS A 237 9.80 8.05 -20.48
C LYS A 237 8.41 8.30 -21.09
N LEU A 238 7.43 7.49 -20.71
CA LEU A 238 6.05 7.60 -21.19
C LEU A 238 5.46 8.98 -20.91
N ILE A 239 5.60 9.44 -19.64
CA ILE A 239 5.08 10.74 -19.20
C ILE A 239 5.66 11.88 -20.05
N LYS A 240 6.97 11.84 -20.33
CA LYS A 240 7.66 12.85 -21.13
C LYS A 240 7.29 12.79 -22.61
N GLU A 241 7.28 11.58 -23.20
CA GLU A 241 7.01 11.39 -24.64
C GLU A 241 5.57 11.74 -25.01
N GLU A 242 4.62 11.45 -24.13
CA GLU A 242 3.20 11.64 -24.39
C GLU A 242 2.61 12.88 -23.72
N GLY A 243 3.43 13.66 -23.00
CA GLY A 243 2.99 14.91 -22.36
C GLY A 243 1.91 14.69 -21.31
N ILE A 244 2.00 13.60 -20.52
CA ILE A 244 1.00 13.28 -19.49
C ILE A 244 1.01 14.36 -18.41
N SER A 245 -0.17 14.94 -18.13
CA SER A 245 -0.30 16.00 -17.11
C SER A 245 0.13 15.52 -15.71
N PRO A 246 0.91 16.31 -14.96
CA PRO A 246 1.29 16.00 -13.57
C PRO A 246 0.10 15.81 -12.62
N ASP A 247 -1.09 16.25 -13.01
CA ASP A 247 -2.31 16.07 -12.23
C ASP A 247 -2.97 14.72 -12.44
N ARG A 248 -2.41 13.87 -13.31
CA ARG A 248 -2.92 12.56 -13.64
C ARG A 248 -2.22 11.41 -12.88
N PHE A 249 -1.10 11.69 -12.22
CA PHE A 249 -0.33 10.64 -11.56
C PHE A 249 0.51 11.15 -10.40
N GLU A 250 1.00 10.18 -9.61
CA GLU A 250 2.09 10.37 -8.64
C GLU A 250 2.95 9.10 -8.57
N PHE A 251 4.21 9.22 -8.14
CA PHE A 251 5.04 8.08 -7.79
C PHE A 251 4.84 7.69 -6.32
N GLN A 252 4.85 6.39 -6.02
CA GLN A 252 4.75 5.89 -4.66
C GLN A 252 5.85 4.89 -4.33
N MET A 253 6.43 5.02 -3.14
CA MET A 253 7.42 4.08 -2.59
C MET A 253 7.14 3.80 -1.12
N LEU A 254 7.74 2.73 -0.60
CA LEU A 254 7.63 2.37 0.80
C LEU A 254 8.62 3.15 1.65
N TYR A 255 8.24 3.40 2.89
CA TYR A 255 9.09 4.03 3.91
C TYR A 255 10.40 3.26 4.11
N GLY A 256 11.51 3.98 4.23
CA GLY A 256 12.84 3.42 4.43
C GLY A 256 13.47 2.71 3.23
N VAL A 257 12.85 2.78 2.05
CA VAL A 257 13.35 2.13 0.83
C VAL A 257 13.75 3.18 -0.20
N ARG A 258 15.06 3.20 -0.60
CA ARG A 258 15.59 4.06 -1.66
C ARG A 258 15.33 5.57 -1.45
N PHE A 259 15.54 6.08 -0.24
CA PHE A 259 15.22 7.47 0.13
C PHE A 259 15.82 8.50 -0.84
N ALA A 260 17.09 8.32 -1.26
CA ALA A 260 17.70 9.23 -2.25
C ALA A 260 16.93 9.27 -3.59
N ARG A 261 16.31 8.14 -4.02
CA ARG A 261 15.49 8.11 -5.23
C ARG A 261 14.15 8.79 -5.01
N GLN A 262 13.57 8.65 -3.81
CA GLN A 262 12.36 9.38 -3.42
C GLN A 262 12.60 10.90 -3.50
N GLN A 263 13.69 11.39 -2.92
CA GLN A 263 14.07 12.80 -2.99
C GLN A 263 14.33 13.28 -4.43
N ALA A 264 14.95 12.43 -5.27
CA ALA A 264 15.17 12.75 -6.67
C ALA A 264 13.86 12.88 -7.46
N LEU A 265 12.91 11.97 -7.25
CA LEU A 265 11.58 12.02 -7.88
C LEU A 265 10.76 13.22 -7.39
N ALA A 266 10.84 13.55 -6.10
CA ALA A 266 10.11 14.69 -5.51
C ALA A 266 10.48 16.06 -6.12
N LYS A 267 11.66 16.17 -6.75
CA LYS A 267 12.08 17.40 -7.44
C LYS A 267 11.28 17.68 -8.72
N SER A 268 10.72 16.65 -9.34
CA SER A 268 10.08 16.75 -10.66
C SER A 268 8.63 16.27 -10.69
N TYR A 269 8.24 15.45 -9.73
CA TYR A 269 6.94 14.80 -9.70
C TYR A 269 6.34 14.81 -8.30
N LYS A 270 5.03 14.60 -8.21
CA LYS A 270 4.39 14.24 -6.94
C LYS A 270 4.96 12.89 -6.49
N MET A 271 5.63 12.87 -5.35
CA MET A 271 6.20 11.67 -4.72
C MET A 271 5.52 11.43 -3.38
N ARG A 272 4.99 10.23 -3.17
CA ARG A 272 4.35 9.82 -1.92
C ARG A 272 5.02 8.60 -1.32
N VAL A 273 5.18 8.61 -0.01
CA VAL A 273 5.75 7.49 0.75
C VAL A 273 4.65 6.81 1.57
N TYR A 274 4.54 5.50 1.41
CA TYR A 274 3.67 4.65 2.23
C TYR A 274 4.35 4.42 3.58
N VAL A 275 3.74 4.91 4.64
CA VAL A 275 4.26 4.96 6.02
C VAL A 275 3.46 4.01 6.90
N PRO A 276 3.88 2.73 7.03
CA PRO A 276 3.23 1.79 7.92
C PRO A 276 3.65 2.05 9.37
N PHE A 277 2.72 1.86 10.29
CA PHE A 277 2.96 1.92 11.74
C PHE A 277 2.06 0.93 12.49
N GLY A 278 2.38 0.61 13.73
CA GLY A 278 1.61 -0.30 14.57
C GLY A 278 2.41 -1.51 15.03
N ASP A 279 1.86 -2.26 15.96
CA ASP A 279 2.49 -3.42 16.59
C ASP A 279 2.42 -4.70 15.74
N ALA A 280 1.49 -4.76 14.77
CA ALA A 280 1.35 -5.89 13.84
C ALA A 280 2.36 -5.86 12.68
N TRP A 281 3.58 -5.36 12.92
CA TRP A 281 4.61 -5.14 11.91
C TRP A 281 5.22 -6.43 11.30
N TYR A 282 5.10 -7.58 11.96
CA TYR A 282 5.79 -8.81 11.55
C TYR A 282 5.41 -9.30 10.13
N PRO A 283 4.13 -9.47 9.76
CA PRO A 283 3.76 -9.92 8.41
C PRO A 283 4.26 -8.95 7.33
N TYR A 284 4.15 -7.66 7.58
CA TYR A 284 4.64 -6.61 6.68
C TYR A 284 6.15 -6.72 6.49
N PHE A 285 6.93 -6.83 7.58
CA PHE A 285 8.38 -6.96 7.55
C PHE A 285 8.84 -8.19 6.78
N MET A 286 8.19 -9.35 6.97
CA MET A 286 8.50 -10.58 6.27
C MET A 286 8.24 -10.46 4.75
N ARG A 287 7.18 -9.77 4.33
CA ARG A 287 6.94 -9.47 2.91
C ARG A 287 8.07 -8.61 2.31
N ARG A 288 8.56 -7.61 3.04
CA ARG A 288 9.72 -6.78 2.61
C ARG A 288 11.01 -7.59 2.47
N LEU A 289 11.25 -8.53 3.37
CA LEU A 289 12.39 -9.46 3.24
C LEU A 289 12.25 -10.37 2.00
N ALA A 290 11.04 -10.84 1.73
CA ALA A 290 10.76 -11.72 0.58
C ALA A 290 10.95 -11.02 -0.78
N GLU A 291 10.70 -9.72 -0.86
CA GLU A 291 10.90 -8.92 -2.08
C GLU A 291 12.37 -8.67 -2.41
N ARG A 292 13.24 -8.60 -1.39
CA ARG A 292 14.69 -8.36 -1.56
C ARG A 292 15.51 -9.33 -0.71
N PRO A 293 15.90 -10.48 -1.25
CA PRO A 293 16.72 -11.46 -0.53
C PRO A 293 18.08 -10.91 0.00
N ALA A 294 18.61 -9.85 -0.61
CA ALA A 294 19.77 -9.14 -0.09
C ALA A 294 19.55 -8.55 1.30
N ASN A 295 18.31 -8.13 1.61
CA ASN A 295 17.94 -7.66 2.95
C ASN A 295 17.98 -8.81 3.98
N LEU A 296 17.71 -10.05 3.55
CA LEU A 296 17.82 -11.23 4.41
C LEU A 296 19.27 -11.51 4.80
N TRP A 297 20.22 -11.38 3.86
CA TRP A 297 21.63 -11.55 4.17
C TRP A 297 22.14 -10.52 5.18
N PHE A 298 21.70 -9.28 5.05
CA PHE A 298 21.98 -8.24 6.02
C PHE A 298 21.34 -8.56 7.38
N PHE A 299 20.11 -9.08 7.38
CA PHE A 299 19.41 -9.57 8.57
C PHE A 299 20.20 -10.67 9.27
N LEU A 300 20.59 -11.73 8.56
CA LEU A 300 21.34 -12.85 9.09
C LEU A 300 22.72 -12.41 9.62
N ARG A 301 23.44 -11.56 8.89
CA ARG A 301 24.75 -11.06 9.31
C ARG A 301 24.70 -10.20 10.56
N SER A 302 23.63 -9.43 10.75
CA SER A 302 23.40 -8.66 11.99
C SER A 302 23.10 -9.56 13.18
N PHE A 303 22.55 -10.75 12.91
CA PHE A 303 22.24 -11.77 13.91
C PHE A 303 23.51 -12.40 14.53
N PHE A 304 24.51 -12.66 13.68
CA PHE A 304 25.78 -13.26 14.13
C PHE A 304 26.81 -12.25 14.65
N ARG A 305 26.51 -10.96 14.62
CA ARG A 305 27.40 -9.90 15.15
C ARG A 305 27.06 -9.45 16.58
N THR A 306 26.05 -10.01 17.19
CA THR A 306 25.57 -9.65 18.55
C THR A 306 25.81 -10.76 19.57
N THR A 307 26.74 -11.71 19.29
CA THR A 307 27.31 -12.64 20.26
C THR A 307 28.77 -12.30 20.51
#